data_36d8de56810dbd08cb5a35a75a70f66c
#
_entry.id   36d8de56810dbd08cb5a35a75a70f66c
#
_cell.length_a   1.000
_cell.length_b   1.000
_cell.length_c   1.000
_cell.angle_alpha   90.00
_cell.angle_beta   90.00
_cell.angle_gamma   90.00
#
_symmetry.space_group_name_H-M   'P 1'
#
loop_
_entity.id
_entity.type
_entity.pdbx_description
1 polymer ?
#
loop_
_entity_poly.entity_id
_entity_poly.type
_entity_poly.pdbx_seq_one_letter_code
_entity_poly.pdbx_strand_id
1 'polypeptide(L)'
;MKKISSNRKKNHLALAIALLLTASLATAADVNFSGFLSVGGGMVDDEDAVGYGGYDEDDLTFDRNLLGLQVTGQVNEKVTATAQLIARSNNDYQVDAEWAYLSWQANDSIKVRAGRLRTPFYMYSDFLDVGYSYTWITPPQEVYYLPFNNVDGVDIYLTGTVGIFDTSLQAYFGSFTDELTFSGAIADAETRNQMGLSGTIGKDWWTLRAAYHQADLTVDVTGSPLSATTTIGSFANTLRALGFGNNADRLLVEEDDVTFTEVGLNIDTGRFVAAAEHVEFDPGDALLSKNIREYVMAGVRAGDWLFHVTASKAKDEVSHPETGIPVGQALPVVGSTNVLIGTLQAIAQSQVVERDVLTFGTRWDVTTGTAIKFQFDDVDSPDVVLPTGTISGQQKVFSVAVQTVF
;
A
#
# COMPACT_ATOMS: atom_id res chain seq x y z
N MET A 1 -25.83 9.27 23.00
CA MET A 1 -24.77 9.40 24.01
C MET A 1 -23.48 8.75 23.47
N LYS A 2 -22.71 9.46 22.66
CA LYS A 2 -21.37 9.03 22.22
C LYS A 2 -20.55 10.28 21.81
N LYS A 3 -20.10 11.05 22.78
CA LYS A 3 -19.22 12.22 22.56
C LYS A 3 -18.03 12.29 23.56
N ILE A 4 -17.59 11.14 24.09
CA ILE A 4 -16.52 11.12 25.12
C ILE A 4 -15.20 10.50 24.59
N SER A 5 -15.21 9.81 23.45
CA SER A 5 -14.01 9.12 22.92
C SER A 5 -12.99 10.07 22.25
N SER A 6 -13.43 11.11 21.56
CA SER A 6 -12.59 12.04 20.79
C SER A 6 -11.61 12.90 21.64
N ASN A 7 -11.98 13.22 22.91
CA ASN A 7 -11.12 14.07 23.75
C ASN A 7 -9.96 13.35 24.43
N ARG A 8 -10.03 12.03 24.57
CA ARG A 8 -8.90 11.28 25.18
C ARG A 8 -7.70 11.19 24.23
N LYS A 9 -7.93 10.91 22.95
CA LYS A 9 -6.85 10.80 21.94
C LYS A 9 -6.08 12.12 21.74
N LYS A 10 -6.76 13.27 21.77
CA LYS A 10 -6.13 14.60 21.65
C LYS A 10 -5.19 14.94 22.81
N ASN A 11 -5.50 14.47 24.03
CA ASN A 11 -4.66 14.72 25.20
C ASN A 11 -3.39 13.86 25.22
N HIS A 12 -3.39 12.68 24.61
CA HIS A 12 -2.20 11.83 24.54
C HIS A 12 -1.17 12.36 23.53
N LEU A 13 -1.61 12.95 22.43
CA LEU A 13 -0.70 13.56 21.43
C LEU A 13 -0.01 14.80 22.00
N ALA A 14 -0.75 15.68 22.68
CA ALA A 14 -0.18 16.87 23.34
C ALA A 14 0.83 16.48 24.45
N LEU A 15 0.58 15.38 25.15
CA LEU A 15 1.48 14.86 26.18
C LEU A 15 2.74 14.23 25.56
N ALA A 16 2.62 13.53 24.44
CA ALA A 16 3.76 12.95 23.72
C ALA A 16 4.68 14.04 23.13
N ILE A 17 4.11 15.08 22.54
CA ILE A 17 4.87 16.24 22.03
C ILE A 17 5.54 17.01 23.19
N ALA A 18 4.85 17.19 24.31
CA ALA A 18 5.42 17.84 25.49
C ALA A 18 6.56 17.01 26.12
N LEU A 19 6.46 15.68 26.14
CA LEU A 19 7.52 14.78 26.60
C LEU A 19 8.74 14.79 25.68
N LEU A 20 8.56 14.91 24.36
CA LEU A 20 9.65 15.06 23.39
C LEU A 20 10.39 16.40 23.55
N LEU A 21 9.68 17.49 23.89
CA LEU A 21 10.27 18.81 24.13
C LEU A 21 10.98 18.92 25.49
N THR A 22 10.66 18.08 26.48
CA THR A 22 11.33 18.05 27.78
C THR A 22 12.53 17.11 27.86
N ALA A 23 12.68 16.18 26.89
CA ALA A 23 13.82 15.26 26.81
C ALA A 23 15.17 15.97 26.52
N SER A 24 15.15 17.25 26.15
CA SER A 24 16.35 18.05 25.88
C SER A 24 17.22 18.39 27.12
N LEU A 25 16.89 17.88 28.30
CA LEU A 25 17.66 18.10 29.52
C LEU A 25 18.44 16.86 30.04
N ALA A 26 18.32 15.71 29.35
CA ALA A 26 19.16 14.55 29.63
C ALA A 26 20.40 14.62 28.73
N THR A 27 21.55 14.75 29.32
CA THR A 27 22.89 14.84 28.72
C THR A 27 23.06 14.00 27.46
N ALA A 28 23.22 14.71 26.30
CA ALA A 28 23.93 14.28 25.10
C ALA A 28 23.49 12.98 24.41
N ALA A 29 22.21 12.81 24.16
CA ALA A 29 21.80 12.01 23.00
C ALA A 29 21.78 12.97 21.81
N ASP A 30 22.56 12.71 20.75
CA ASP A 30 22.42 13.42 19.49
C ASP A 30 21.04 13.08 18.92
N VAL A 31 20.13 14.05 18.94
CA VAL A 31 18.78 13.91 18.40
C VAL A 31 18.72 14.64 17.08
N ASN A 32 18.41 13.91 16.02
CA ASN A 32 18.21 14.45 14.69
C ASN A 32 16.71 14.50 14.36
N PHE A 33 16.28 15.66 13.85
CA PHE A 33 14.94 15.86 13.30
C PHE A 33 15.03 16.01 11.80
N SER A 34 14.15 15.31 11.10
CA SER A 34 13.98 15.45 9.66
C SER A 34 12.50 15.40 9.32
N GLY A 35 12.13 15.89 8.16
CA GLY A 35 10.74 15.89 7.76
C GLY A 35 10.58 15.92 6.25
N PHE A 36 9.37 15.70 5.83
CA PHE A 36 8.98 15.81 4.43
C PHE A 36 7.54 16.31 4.33
N LEU A 37 7.26 17.01 3.26
CA LEU A 37 5.95 17.59 2.97
C LEU A 37 5.63 17.37 1.50
N SER A 38 4.45 16.88 1.22
CA SER A 38 3.85 16.84 -0.11
C SER A 38 2.56 17.65 -0.08
N VAL A 39 2.47 18.65 -0.96
CA VAL A 39 1.26 19.45 -1.16
C VAL A 39 0.94 19.40 -2.64
N GLY A 40 -0.22 18.90 -2.98
CA GLY A 40 -0.62 18.73 -4.37
C GLY A 40 -2.12 18.65 -4.53
N GLY A 41 -2.55 18.83 -5.77
CA GLY A 41 -3.93 18.69 -6.16
C GLY A 41 -4.03 18.10 -7.56
N GLY A 42 -5.21 17.62 -7.89
CA GLY A 42 -5.51 17.06 -9.20
C GLY A 42 -6.98 17.13 -9.51
N MET A 43 -7.33 16.78 -10.73
CA MET A 43 -8.69 16.71 -11.23
C MET A 43 -8.82 15.58 -12.25
N VAL A 44 -10.01 15.03 -12.38
CA VAL A 44 -10.40 14.02 -13.37
C VAL A 44 -11.28 14.71 -14.43
N ASP A 45 -11.18 14.31 -15.70
CA ASP A 45 -11.88 14.96 -16.82
C ASP A 45 -13.27 14.41 -17.14
N ASP A 46 -13.75 13.40 -16.41
CA ASP A 46 -15.03 12.72 -16.69
C ASP A 46 -15.95 12.76 -15.46
N GLU A 47 -17.14 13.36 -15.62
CA GLU A 47 -18.16 13.51 -14.56
C GLU A 47 -18.72 12.17 -14.03
N ASP A 48 -18.60 11.10 -14.82
CA ASP A 48 -19.09 9.75 -14.45
C ASP A 48 -17.96 8.83 -13.96
N ALA A 49 -16.72 9.32 -13.85
CA ALA A 49 -15.57 8.49 -13.53
C ALA A 49 -15.51 8.07 -12.06
N VAL A 50 -15.08 6.84 -11.82
CA VAL A 50 -14.64 6.42 -10.48
C VAL A 50 -13.27 7.05 -10.22
N GLY A 51 -13.18 8.06 -9.35
CA GLY A 51 -12.01 8.90 -9.12
C GLY A 51 -10.69 8.13 -8.99
N TYR A 52 -9.86 8.19 -10.03
CA TYR A 52 -8.52 7.64 -10.03
C TYR A 52 -7.60 8.53 -9.20
N GLY A 53 -6.82 7.92 -8.37
CA GLY A 53 -5.85 8.67 -7.60
C GLY A 53 -6.44 9.43 -6.40
N GLY A 54 -7.74 9.28 -6.09
CA GLY A 54 -8.42 10.02 -5.02
C GLY A 54 -8.68 11.47 -5.38
N TYR A 55 -8.79 11.79 -6.66
CA TYR A 55 -9.25 13.09 -7.16
C TYR A 55 -10.71 13.00 -7.57
N ASP A 56 -11.48 14.04 -7.26
CA ASP A 56 -12.87 14.15 -7.65
C ASP A 56 -13.01 14.75 -9.05
N GLU A 57 -14.19 14.55 -9.64
CA GLU A 57 -14.63 15.17 -10.86
C GLU A 57 -14.85 16.67 -10.68
N ASP A 58 -14.74 17.43 -11.76
CA ASP A 58 -15.09 18.86 -11.90
C ASP A 58 -14.32 19.87 -11.03
N ASP A 59 -13.68 19.46 -9.94
CA ASP A 59 -13.00 20.37 -9.03
C ASP A 59 -11.52 19.98 -8.80
N LEU A 60 -10.68 20.98 -8.63
CA LEU A 60 -9.30 20.79 -8.21
C LEU A 60 -9.27 20.34 -6.74
N THR A 61 -9.05 19.05 -6.55
CA THR A 61 -9.03 18.42 -5.22
C THR A 61 -7.63 18.41 -4.62
N PHE A 62 -7.50 18.69 -3.32
CA PHE A 62 -6.23 18.71 -2.57
C PHE A 62 -6.14 17.60 -1.52
N ASP A 63 -6.68 16.42 -1.79
CA ASP A 63 -6.83 15.34 -0.81
C ASP A 63 -5.62 14.40 -0.71
N ARG A 64 -4.48 14.78 -1.32
CA ARG A 64 -3.23 14.02 -1.25
C ARG A 64 -2.09 14.74 -0.57
N ASN A 65 -2.41 15.65 0.33
CA ASN A 65 -1.40 16.32 1.13
C ASN A 65 -0.90 15.42 2.25
N LEU A 66 0.39 15.48 2.51
CA LEU A 66 1.05 14.63 3.51
C LEU A 66 2.17 15.41 4.20
N LEU A 67 2.20 15.34 5.52
CA LEU A 67 3.31 15.82 6.37
C LEU A 67 3.90 14.65 7.14
N GLY A 68 5.20 14.42 7.00
CA GLY A 68 5.96 13.46 7.79
C GLY A 68 7.01 14.14 8.65
N LEU A 69 7.15 13.68 9.89
CA LEU A 69 8.19 14.10 10.82
C LEU A 69 8.90 12.86 11.36
N GLN A 70 10.22 12.85 11.29
CA GLN A 70 11.05 11.79 11.84
C GLN A 70 11.99 12.32 12.90
N VAL A 71 12.09 11.59 14.00
CA VAL A 71 13.02 11.82 15.08
C VAL A 71 13.90 10.59 15.23
N THR A 72 15.22 10.80 15.22
CA THR A 72 16.21 9.74 15.46
C THR A 72 17.12 10.19 16.61
N GLY A 73 17.14 9.43 17.69
CA GLY A 73 17.97 9.68 18.87
C GLY A 73 19.06 8.60 19.00
N GLN A 74 20.30 9.04 19.19
CA GLN A 74 21.43 8.15 19.49
C GLN A 74 21.37 7.74 20.97
N VAL A 75 21.05 6.46 21.25
CA VAL A 75 21.00 5.93 22.63
C VAL A 75 22.41 5.63 23.15
N ASN A 76 23.26 5.05 22.29
CA ASN A 76 24.68 4.83 22.51
C ASN A 76 25.38 4.61 21.15
N GLU A 77 26.69 4.33 21.14
CA GLU A 77 27.49 4.18 19.93
C GLU A 77 26.93 3.18 18.91
N LYS A 78 26.10 2.21 19.34
CA LYS A 78 25.58 1.14 18.50
C LYS A 78 24.06 1.11 18.42
N VAL A 79 23.36 1.87 19.25
CA VAL A 79 21.88 1.81 19.35
C VAL A 79 21.28 3.16 19.05
N THR A 80 20.31 3.19 18.14
CA THR A 80 19.50 4.35 17.85
C THR A 80 18.01 4.03 18.07
N ALA A 81 17.22 5.04 18.44
CA ALA A 81 15.78 4.98 18.48
C ALA A 81 15.22 5.89 17.37
N THR A 82 14.32 5.39 16.56
CA THR A 82 13.68 6.14 15.47
C THR A 82 12.17 6.10 15.62
N ALA A 83 11.52 7.26 15.48
CA ALA A 83 10.09 7.39 15.35
C ALA A 83 9.77 8.27 14.14
N GLN A 84 8.80 7.86 13.32
CA GLN A 84 8.26 8.64 12.21
C GLN A 84 6.75 8.77 12.37
N LEU A 85 6.27 9.99 12.33
CA LEU A 85 4.87 10.35 12.42
C LEU A 85 4.42 10.94 11.09
N ILE A 86 3.28 10.50 10.59
CA ILE A 86 2.72 10.98 9.33
C ILE A 86 1.27 11.43 9.54
N ALA A 87 0.93 12.58 8.96
CA ALA A 87 -0.43 13.10 8.85
C ALA A 87 -0.80 13.21 7.36
N ARG A 88 -1.92 12.56 6.95
CA ARG A 88 -2.42 12.54 5.56
C ARG A 88 -3.78 13.21 5.47
N SER A 89 -4.02 14.01 4.43
CA SER A 89 -5.29 14.70 4.21
C SER A 89 -6.47 13.74 4.05
N ASN A 90 -6.29 12.62 3.37
CA ASN A 90 -7.32 11.59 3.20
C ASN A 90 -7.71 10.86 4.51
N ASN A 91 -7.03 11.13 5.62
CA ASN A 91 -7.35 10.65 6.96
C ASN A 91 -7.57 11.84 7.94
N ASP A 92 -8.18 12.93 7.46
CA ASP A 92 -8.46 14.14 8.26
C ASP A 92 -7.23 14.65 9.04
N TYR A 93 -6.02 14.45 8.50
CA TYR A 93 -4.73 14.73 9.15
C TYR A 93 -4.57 14.07 10.53
N GLN A 94 -5.21 12.93 10.76
CA GLN A 94 -4.88 12.10 11.92
C GLN A 94 -3.43 11.65 11.82
N VAL A 95 -2.74 11.69 12.95
CA VAL A 95 -1.31 11.36 13.00
C VAL A 95 -1.13 9.90 13.32
N ASP A 96 -0.46 9.19 12.43
CA ASP A 96 -0.11 7.79 12.57
C ASP A 96 1.39 7.62 12.80
N ALA A 97 1.76 6.66 13.66
CA ALA A 97 3.14 6.25 13.84
C ALA A 97 3.50 5.19 12.79
N GLU A 98 4.10 5.63 11.68
CA GLU A 98 4.54 4.73 10.62
C GLU A 98 5.75 3.91 11.03
N TRP A 99 6.70 4.52 11.76
CA TRP A 99 7.85 3.84 12.31
C TRP A 99 8.00 4.14 13.79
N ALA A 100 8.37 3.12 14.57
CA ALA A 100 8.70 3.25 15.98
C ALA A 100 9.58 2.06 16.37
N TYR A 101 10.90 2.18 16.21
CA TYR A 101 11.81 1.07 16.42
C TYR A 101 13.13 1.45 17.06
N LEU A 102 13.76 0.46 17.69
CA LEU A 102 15.17 0.46 18.06
C LEU A 102 16.00 -0.21 16.99
N SER A 103 17.15 0.36 16.67
CA SER A 103 18.13 -0.19 15.74
C SER A 103 19.44 -0.46 16.46
N TRP A 104 19.99 -1.65 16.32
CA TRP A 104 21.29 -2.04 16.83
C TRP A 104 22.25 -2.35 15.68
N GLN A 105 23.31 -1.58 15.57
CA GLN A 105 24.39 -1.79 14.61
C GLN A 105 25.41 -2.75 15.22
N ALA A 106 25.36 -4.03 14.84
CA ALA A 106 26.26 -5.08 15.36
C ALA A 106 27.69 -4.86 14.86
N ASN A 107 27.82 -4.55 13.56
CA ASN A 107 29.05 -4.14 12.87
C ASN A 107 28.69 -3.37 11.59
N ASP A 108 29.65 -3.00 10.77
CA ASP A 108 29.44 -2.20 9.55
C ASP A 108 28.50 -2.83 8.53
N SER A 109 28.32 -4.14 8.56
CA SER A 109 27.49 -4.91 7.62
C SER A 109 26.18 -5.42 8.18
N ILE A 110 26.00 -5.41 9.51
CA ILE A 110 24.85 -6.06 10.16
C ILE A 110 24.12 -5.06 11.06
N LYS A 111 22.85 -4.83 10.74
CA LYS A 111 21.91 -4.04 11.52
C LYS A 111 20.70 -4.90 11.91
N VAL A 112 20.26 -4.80 13.16
CA VAL A 112 19.03 -5.44 13.65
C VAL A 112 18.08 -4.34 14.12
N ARG A 113 16.81 -4.42 13.73
CA ARG A 113 15.79 -3.48 14.18
C ARG A 113 14.65 -4.24 14.87
N ALA A 114 14.01 -3.61 15.84
CA ALA A 114 12.87 -4.16 16.56
C ALA A 114 11.86 -3.07 16.91
N GLY A 115 10.59 -3.32 16.64
CA GLY A 115 9.48 -2.38 16.83
C GLY A 115 8.56 -2.34 15.62
N ARG A 116 7.91 -1.19 15.36
CA ARG A 116 7.12 -0.96 14.14
C ARG A 116 8.04 -0.58 13.00
N LEU A 117 8.09 -1.43 11.99
CA LEU A 117 8.95 -1.33 10.81
C LEU A 117 8.09 -1.22 9.56
N ARG A 118 8.65 -0.71 8.48
CA ARG A 118 8.04 -0.80 7.15
C ARG A 118 8.27 -2.19 6.58
N THR A 119 7.22 -2.81 6.07
CA THR A 119 7.33 -4.07 5.32
C THR A 119 7.98 -3.81 3.97
N PRO A 120 9.07 -4.50 3.62
CA PRO A 120 9.83 -4.23 2.39
C PRO A 120 9.22 -4.93 1.17
N PHE A 121 7.93 -4.70 0.89
CA PHE A 121 7.23 -5.31 -0.25
C PHE A 121 7.82 -4.85 -1.58
N TYR A 122 7.93 -3.54 -1.77
CA TYR A 122 8.24 -2.89 -3.04
C TYR A 122 9.62 -2.26 -3.03
N MET A 123 10.09 -1.89 -4.23
CA MET A 123 11.37 -1.21 -4.41
C MET A 123 11.45 0.12 -3.63
N TYR A 124 10.34 0.85 -3.52
CA TYR A 124 10.28 2.14 -2.83
C TYR A 124 9.63 2.08 -1.44
N SER A 125 9.45 0.88 -0.84
CA SER A 125 8.78 0.72 0.46
C SER A 125 9.36 1.62 1.54
N ASP A 126 10.69 1.68 1.71
CA ASP A 126 11.34 2.42 2.79
C ASP A 126 11.11 3.95 2.73
N PHE A 127 10.75 4.49 1.58
CA PHE A 127 10.52 5.92 1.37
C PHE A 127 9.25 6.22 0.57
N LEU A 128 8.27 5.33 0.64
CA LEU A 128 7.00 5.44 -0.08
C LEU A 128 6.27 6.76 0.21
N ASP A 129 6.36 7.27 1.43
CA ASP A 129 5.73 8.52 1.85
C ASP A 129 6.59 9.76 1.54
N VAL A 130 7.87 9.57 1.18
CA VAL A 130 8.80 10.66 0.89
C VAL A 130 8.73 11.01 -0.60
N GLY A 131 7.72 11.74 -1.00
CA GLY A 131 7.45 12.04 -2.42
C GLY A 131 8.64 12.63 -3.18
N TYR A 132 9.49 13.42 -2.53
CA TYR A 132 10.71 13.94 -3.14
C TYR A 132 11.67 12.86 -3.63
N SER A 133 11.66 11.66 -3.04
CA SER A 133 12.65 10.60 -3.28
C SER A 133 12.47 9.84 -4.59
N TYR A 134 11.36 9.99 -5.28
CA TYR A 134 11.08 9.29 -6.54
C TYR A 134 10.60 10.22 -7.64
N THR A 135 10.44 9.70 -8.84
CA THR A 135 10.19 10.48 -10.07
C THR A 135 8.77 11.02 -10.15
N TRP A 136 7.77 10.19 -9.83
CA TRP A 136 6.33 10.49 -9.90
C TRP A 136 5.86 11.40 -8.74
N ILE A 137 4.64 11.90 -8.83
CA ILE A 137 3.95 12.50 -7.67
C ILE A 137 3.71 11.44 -6.59
N THR A 138 3.19 10.28 -7.02
CA THR A 138 3.13 9.02 -6.24
C THR A 138 3.56 7.87 -7.15
N PRO A 139 4.19 6.80 -6.65
CA PRO A 139 4.49 5.63 -7.46
C PRO A 139 3.23 5.05 -8.11
N PRO A 140 3.35 4.27 -9.20
CA PRO A 140 2.19 3.69 -9.90
C PRO A 140 1.27 2.93 -8.94
N GLN A 141 0.03 3.40 -8.78
CA GLN A 141 -0.93 2.89 -7.79
C GLN A 141 -1.38 1.46 -8.11
N GLU A 142 -1.27 1.04 -9.36
CA GLU A 142 -1.51 -0.33 -9.79
C GLU A 142 -0.60 -1.29 -9.05
N VAL A 143 0.65 -0.89 -8.81
CA VAL A 143 1.67 -1.72 -8.15
C VAL A 143 1.72 -1.47 -6.65
N TYR A 144 1.68 -0.20 -6.21
CA TYR A 144 1.81 0.22 -4.81
C TYR A 144 0.45 0.34 -4.12
N TYR A 145 -0.29 -0.78 -4.00
CA TYR A 145 -1.70 -0.80 -3.58
C TYR A 145 -1.98 -1.51 -2.26
N LEU A 146 -1.06 -2.38 -1.78
CA LEU A 146 -1.29 -3.13 -0.54
C LEU A 146 -1.41 -2.20 0.65
N PRO A 147 -2.44 -2.36 1.48
CA PRO A 147 -2.65 -1.51 2.66
C PRO A 147 -1.75 -1.88 3.85
N PHE A 148 -1.17 -3.08 3.85
CA PHE A 148 -0.35 -3.61 4.96
C PHE A 148 1.11 -3.15 4.86
N ASN A 149 1.35 -1.85 4.99
CA ASN A 149 2.68 -1.29 4.77
C ASN A 149 3.65 -1.50 5.95
N ASN A 150 3.18 -1.95 7.11
CA ASN A 150 3.96 -2.04 8.33
C ASN A 150 3.99 -3.45 8.91
N VAL A 151 4.97 -3.70 9.77
CA VAL A 151 5.09 -4.91 10.58
C VAL A 151 5.59 -4.53 11.98
N ASP A 152 4.89 -5.01 13.00
CA ASP A 152 5.33 -4.93 14.40
C ASP A 152 6.14 -6.20 14.69
N GLY A 153 7.48 -6.06 14.75
CA GLY A 153 8.35 -7.22 14.78
C GLY A 153 9.84 -6.90 14.85
N VAL A 154 10.62 -7.76 14.23
CA VAL A 154 12.08 -7.66 14.16
C VAL A 154 12.55 -7.85 12.73
N ASP A 155 13.63 -7.18 12.36
CA ASP A 155 14.36 -7.48 11.14
C ASP A 155 15.88 -7.52 11.34
N ILE A 156 16.52 -8.15 10.38
CA ILE A 156 17.96 -8.12 10.20
C ILE A 156 18.27 -7.61 8.80
N TYR A 157 19.14 -6.64 8.72
CA TYR A 157 19.60 -6.03 7.48
C TYR A 157 21.10 -6.28 7.32
N LEU A 158 21.47 -6.91 6.21
CA LEU A 158 22.85 -7.24 5.86
C LEU A 158 23.25 -6.42 4.63
N THR A 159 24.40 -5.77 4.69
CA THR A 159 24.96 -5.04 3.54
C THR A 159 26.41 -5.48 3.32
N GLY A 160 26.80 -5.50 2.06
CA GLY A 160 28.17 -5.87 1.71
C GLY A 160 28.43 -5.76 0.22
N THR A 161 29.66 -6.17 -0.17
CA THR A 161 30.09 -6.19 -1.56
C THR A 161 30.49 -7.61 -1.93
N VAL A 162 29.93 -8.13 -3.02
CA VAL A 162 30.28 -9.44 -3.59
C VAL A 162 30.96 -9.23 -4.94
N GLY A 163 32.24 -9.42 -4.98
CA GLY A 163 33.07 -9.09 -6.16
C GLY A 163 33.08 -7.58 -6.41
N ILE A 164 32.39 -7.16 -7.48
CA ILE A 164 32.29 -5.75 -7.87
C ILE A 164 30.86 -5.17 -7.61
N PHE A 165 29.98 -5.97 -7.03
CA PHE A 165 28.56 -5.61 -6.86
C PHE A 165 28.28 -5.28 -5.40
N ASP A 166 27.55 -4.19 -5.17
CA ASP A 166 26.96 -3.87 -3.89
C ASP A 166 25.72 -4.74 -3.68
N THR A 167 25.56 -5.27 -2.46
CA THR A 167 24.48 -6.19 -2.13
C THR A 167 23.82 -5.82 -0.81
N SER A 168 22.52 -6.04 -0.71
CA SER A 168 21.81 -6.01 0.55
C SER A 168 20.89 -7.22 0.67
N LEU A 169 20.61 -7.63 1.91
CA LEU A 169 19.64 -8.66 2.24
C LEU A 169 18.93 -8.24 3.51
N GLN A 170 17.61 -8.27 3.49
CA GLN A 170 16.77 -8.01 4.66
C GLN A 170 15.85 -9.20 4.88
N ALA A 171 15.81 -9.70 6.11
CA ALA A 171 14.82 -10.68 6.55
C ALA A 171 14.07 -10.13 7.74
N TYR A 172 12.75 -10.36 7.83
CA TYR A 172 11.94 -9.89 8.93
C TYR A 172 10.93 -10.93 9.38
N PHE A 173 10.43 -10.76 10.62
CA PHE A 173 9.36 -11.54 11.20
C PHE A 173 8.54 -10.66 12.16
N GLY A 174 7.19 -10.79 12.10
CA GLY A 174 6.29 -10.07 12.98
C GLY A 174 4.82 -10.29 12.66
N SER A 175 4.01 -9.33 13.02
CA SER A 175 2.57 -9.29 12.76
C SER A 175 2.12 -7.84 12.58
N PHE A 176 0.92 -7.64 12.06
CA PHE A 176 0.36 -6.30 11.93
C PHE A 176 -1.17 -6.36 12.03
N THR A 177 -1.77 -5.35 12.65
CA THR A 177 -3.23 -5.21 12.77
C THR A 177 -3.61 -3.80 12.37
N ASP A 178 -4.63 -3.66 11.52
CA ASP A 178 -5.17 -2.39 11.05
C ASP A 178 -6.66 -2.51 10.69
N GLU A 179 -7.28 -1.38 10.39
CA GLU A 179 -8.64 -1.31 9.83
C GLU A 179 -8.56 -1.05 8.33
N LEU A 180 -9.23 -1.85 7.53
CA LEU A 180 -9.32 -1.69 6.07
C LEU A 180 -10.73 -1.32 5.64
N THR A 181 -10.85 -0.61 4.52
CA THR A 181 -12.15 -0.47 3.85
C THR A 181 -12.34 -1.62 2.86
N PHE A 182 -13.30 -2.49 3.13
CA PHE A 182 -13.67 -3.60 2.27
C PHE A 182 -15.12 -3.47 1.83
N SER A 183 -15.38 -3.43 0.53
CA SER A 183 -16.73 -3.25 -0.06
C SER A 183 -17.53 -2.08 0.58
N GLY A 184 -16.85 -0.97 0.88
CA GLY A 184 -17.44 0.22 1.48
C GLY A 184 -17.74 0.12 2.99
N ALA A 185 -17.31 -0.94 3.66
CA ALA A 185 -17.37 -1.12 5.11
C ALA A 185 -15.97 -1.16 5.72
N ILE A 186 -15.84 -0.68 6.97
CA ILE A 186 -14.59 -0.84 7.73
C ILE A 186 -14.54 -2.28 8.23
N ALA A 187 -13.43 -2.94 7.97
CA ALA A 187 -13.13 -4.32 8.39
C ALA A 187 -11.84 -4.34 9.18
N ASP A 188 -11.83 -5.03 10.32
CA ASP A 188 -10.61 -5.33 11.05
C ASP A 188 -9.76 -6.32 10.22
N ALA A 189 -8.47 -6.03 10.09
CA ALA A 189 -7.54 -6.87 9.37
C ALA A 189 -6.29 -7.15 10.20
N GLU A 190 -5.82 -8.38 10.14
CA GLU A 190 -4.64 -8.85 10.87
C GLU A 190 -3.77 -9.71 9.96
N THR A 191 -2.46 -9.48 10.00
CA THR A 191 -1.47 -10.42 9.48
C THR A 191 -0.72 -11.05 10.64
N ARG A 192 -0.69 -12.39 10.71
CA ARG A 192 0.11 -13.15 11.67
C ARG A 192 1.24 -13.90 10.95
N ASN A 193 2.25 -14.32 11.71
CA ASN A 193 3.40 -15.03 11.16
C ASN A 193 3.99 -14.37 9.90
N GLN A 194 3.82 -13.04 9.81
CA GLN A 194 4.29 -12.27 8.67
C GLN A 194 5.81 -12.31 8.63
N MET A 195 6.36 -12.86 7.55
CA MET A 195 7.79 -12.95 7.34
C MET A 195 8.15 -12.71 5.89
N GLY A 196 9.37 -12.29 5.66
CA GLY A 196 9.84 -12.07 4.30
C GLY A 196 11.34 -11.93 4.19
N LEU A 197 11.76 -12.06 2.96
CA LEU A 197 13.14 -11.89 2.54
C LEU A 197 13.16 -10.98 1.31
N SER A 198 13.96 -9.92 1.37
CA SER A 198 14.22 -9.06 0.21
C SER A 198 15.73 -8.86 0.03
N GLY A 199 16.16 -8.81 -1.21
CA GLY A 199 17.58 -8.62 -1.52
C GLY A 199 17.78 -7.72 -2.72
N THR A 200 18.91 -7.01 -2.72
CA THR A 200 19.35 -6.20 -3.86
C THR A 200 20.76 -6.58 -4.29
N ILE A 201 21.00 -6.47 -5.58
CA ILE A 201 22.33 -6.50 -6.17
C ILE A 201 22.42 -5.38 -7.20
N GLY A 202 23.51 -4.63 -7.18
CA GLY A 202 23.67 -3.52 -8.11
C GLY A 202 25.11 -3.10 -8.27
N LYS A 203 25.32 -2.19 -9.19
CA LYS A 203 26.61 -1.54 -9.40
C LYS A 203 26.41 -0.21 -10.12
N ASP A 204 27.00 0.85 -9.57
CA ASP A 204 27.04 2.20 -10.15
C ASP A 204 25.62 2.70 -10.55
N TRP A 205 25.20 2.40 -11.77
CA TRP A 205 23.99 2.97 -12.40
C TRP A 205 22.78 2.03 -12.46
N TRP A 206 22.86 0.80 -11.92
CA TRP A 206 21.72 -0.12 -11.91
C TRP A 206 21.62 -0.91 -10.60
N THR A 207 20.38 -1.26 -10.23
CA THR A 207 20.07 -2.13 -9.09
C THR A 207 18.95 -3.07 -9.48
N LEU A 208 19.14 -4.36 -9.25
CA LEU A 208 18.12 -5.40 -9.31
C LEU A 208 17.68 -5.74 -7.88
N ARG A 209 16.39 -5.90 -7.69
CA ARG A 209 15.76 -6.30 -6.43
C ARG A 209 14.89 -7.53 -6.65
N ALA A 210 14.79 -8.38 -5.62
CA ALA A 210 13.80 -9.43 -5.52
C ALA A 210 13.33 -9.57 -4.08
N ALA A 211 12.05 -9.89 -3.89
CA ALA A 211 11.46 -10.11 -2.58
C ALA A 211 10.44 -11.25 -2.60
N TYR A 212 10.33 -11.94 -1.44
CA TYR A 212 9.31 -12.94 -1.15
C TYR A 212 8.79 -12.72 0.27
N HIS A 213 7.47 -12.72 0.42
CA HIS A 213 6.81 -12.53 1.70
C HIS A 213 5.68 -13.55 1.84
N GLN A 214 5.39 -13.93 3.09
CA GLN A 214 4.23 -14.74 3.44
C GLN A 214 3.65 -14.29 4.77
N ALA A 215 2.34 -14.53 4.96
CA ALA A 215 1.63 -14.27 6.19
C ALA A 215 0.35 -15.10 6.25
N ASP A 216 -0.18 -15.28 7.47
CA ASP A 216 -1.55 -15.70 7.70
C ASP A 216 -2.41 -14.43 7.75
N LEU A 217 -3.34 -14.27 6.80
CA LEU A 217 -4.20 -13.10 6.67
C LEU A 217 -5.60 -13.39 7.20
N THR A 218 -6.08 -12.50 8.05
CA THR A 218 -7.49 -12.44 8.46
C THR A 218 -8.06 -11.07 8.14
N VAL A 219 -9.25 -11.04 7.52
CA VAL A 219 -10.03 -9.80 7.32
C VAL A 219 -11.46 -10.09 7.75
N ASP A 220 -11.98 -9.38 8.74
CA ASP A 220 -13.37 -9.55 9.18
C ASP A 220 -14.35 -8.93 8.18
N VAL A 221 -14.66 -9.69 7.13
CA VAL A 221 -15.64 -9.33 6.12
C VAL A 221 -17.07 -9.68 6.48
N THR A 222 -17.32 -10.27 7.67
CA THR A 222 -18.64 -10.80 8.05
C THR A 222 -19.75 -9.73 8.08
N GLY A 223 -19.40 -8.50 8.42
CA GLY A 223 -20.28 -7.34 8.43
C GLY A 223 -20.51 -6.67 7.08
N SER A 224 -19.72 -7.02 6.06
CA SER A 224 -19.78 -6.37 4.73
C SER A 224 -21.12 -6.65 4.04
N PRO A 225 -21.81 -5.59 3.54
CA PRO A 225 -23.15 -5.74 2.96
C PRO A 225 -23.08 -6.39 1.57
N LEU A 226 -23.92 -7.38 1.32
CA LEU A 226 -24.24 -7.93 -0.01
C LEU A 226 -25.54 -7.37 -0.57
N SER A 227 -26.46 -6.96 0.31
CA SER A 227 -27.70 -6.31 -0.02
C SER A 227 -28.20 -5.51 1.18
N ALA A 228 -29.36 -4.83 1.06
CA ALA A 228 -29.98 -4.11 2.17
C ALA A 228 -30.26 -4.98 3.43
N THR A 229 -30.32 -6.30 3.29
CA THR A 229 -30.68 -7.24 4.35
C THR A 229 -29.73 -8.41 4.56
N THR A 230 -28.70 -8.52 3.73
CA THR A 230 -27.79 -9.67 3.73
C THR A 230 -26.34 -9.20 3.81
N THR A 231 -25.57 -9.77 4.72
CA THR A 231 -24.11 -9.54 4.82
C THR A 231 -23.37 -10.78 4.36
N ILE A 232 -22.06 -10.66 4.10
CA ILE A 232 -21.17 -11.80 3.79
C ILE A 232 -21.30 -12.88 4.87
N GLY A 233 -21.23 -12.53 6.16
CA GLY A 233 -21.35 -13.50 7.26
C GLY A 233 -22.71 -14.21 7.30
N SER A 234 -23.82 -13.51 7.02
CA SER A 234 -25.15 -14.16 6.96
C SER A 234 -25.28 -15.10 5.76
N PHE A 235 -24.65 -14.76 4.65
CA PHE A 235 -24.61 -15.60 3.46
C PHE A 235 -23.72 -16.84 3.69
N ALA A 236 -22.56 -16.70 4.31
CA ALA A 236 -21.71 -17.82 4.72
C ALA A 236 -22.46 -18.81 5.64
N ASN A 237 -23.22 -18.30 6.62
CA ASN A 237 -24.08 -19.14 7.47
C ASN A 237 -25.17 -19.89 6.67
N THR A 238 -25.73 -19.25 5.63
CA THR A 238 -26.68 -19.90 4.73
C THR A 238 -26.01 -21.03 3.95
N LEU A 239 -24.81 -20.82 3.42
CA LEU A 239 -24.03 -21.87 2.73
C LEU A 239 -23.76 -23.06 3.65
N ARG A 240 -23.33 -22.82 4.90
CA ARG A 240 -23.12 -23.88 5.90
C ARG A 240 -24.39 -24.65 6.20
N ALA A 241 -25.52 -23.97 6.40
CA ALA A 241 -26.83 -24.59 6.67
C ALA A 241 -27.32 -25.47 5.50
N LEU A 242 -26.91 -25.17 4.28
CA LEU A 242 -27.23 -25.93 3.07
C LEU A 242 -26.22 -27.04 2.75
N GLY A 243 -25.18 -27.22 3.58
CA GLY A 243 -24.18 -28.26 3.41
C GLY A 243 -22.95 -27.85 2.57
N PHE A 244 -22.80 -26.56 2.26
CA PHE A 244 -21.70 -26.00 1.48
C PHE A 244 -20.68 -25.30 2.39
N GLY A 245 -20.23 -25.98 3.45
CA GLY A 245 -19.32 -25.43 4.45
C GLY A 245 -18.00 -24.95 3.85
N ASN A 246 -17.36 -25.75 3.00
CA ASN A 246 -16.11 -25.37 2.33
C ASN A 246 -16.23 -24.08 1.48
N ASN A 247 -17.41 -23.85 0.87
CA ASN A 247 -17.65 -22.63 0.10
C ASN A 247 -17.88 -21.43 1.02
N ALA A 248 -18.47 -21.65 2.20
CA ALA A 248 -18.58 -20.61 3.23
C ALA A 248 -17.21 -20.24 3.81
N ASP A 249 -16.33 -21.21 4.00
CA ASP A 249 -14.96 -20.98 4.51
C ASP A 249 -14.12 -20.21 3.48
N ARG A 250 -14.21 -20.52 2.19
CA ARG A 250 -13.58 -19.74 1.12
C ARG A 250 -14.12 -18.32 0.96
N LEU A 251 -15.33 -18.04 1.43
CA LEU A 251 -15.96 -16.71 1.39
C LEU A 251 -15.45 -15.80 2.51
N LEU A 252 -14.92 -16.38 3.57
CA LEU A 252 -14.32 -15.66 4.69
C LEU A 252 -12.81 -15.64 4.54
N VAL A 253 -12.17 -14.59 5.03
CA VAL A 253 -10.71 -14.48 5.05
C VAL A 253 -10.28 -14.70 6.50
N GLU A 254 -9.99 -15.95 6.86
CA GLU A 254 -9.72 -16.39 8.24
C GLU A 254 -8.42 -17.21 8.31
N GLU A 255 -7.30 -16.58 8.65
CA GLU A 255 -5.97 -17.21 8.74
C GLU A 255 -5.52 -17.83 7.40
N ASP A 256 -5.87 -17.20 6.27
CA ASP A 256 -5.48 -17.67 4.95
C ASP A 256 -3.99 -17.43 4.70
N ASP A 257 -3.31 -18.47 4.21
CA ASP A 257 -1.92 -18.38 3.78
C ASP A 257 -1.81 -17.49 2.53
N VAL A 258 -1.21 -16.31 2.68
CA VAL A 258 -0.98 -15.38 1.57
C VAL A 258 0.49 -15.23 1.26
N THR A 259 0.80 -15.08 -0.01
CA THR A 259 2.18 -14.80 -0.46
C THR A 259 2.26 -13.56 -1.33
N PHE A 260 3.41 -12.90 -1.27
CA PHE A 260 3.73 -11.76 -2.13
C PHE A 260 5.14 -11.91 -2.68
N THR A 261 5.29 -11.72 -3.97
CA THR A 261 6.59 -11.72 -4.65
C THR A 261 6.80 -10.43 -5.41
N GLU A 262 8.06 -10.01 -5.52
CA GLU A 262 8.44 -8.83 -6.28
C GLU A 262 9.79 -9.05 -6.96
N VAL A 263 9.88 -8.53 -8.19
CA VAL A 263 11.14 -8.34 -8.92
C VAL A 263 11.16 -6.95 -9.50
N GLY A 264 12.21 -6.20 -9.18
CA GLY A 264 12.36 -4.81 -9.61
C GLY A 264 13.74 -4.49 -10.16
N LEU A 265 13.78 -3.59 -11.13
CA LEU A 265 15.00 -3.05 -11.73
C LEU A 265 14.96 -1.54 -11.69
N ASN A 266 16.02 -0.91 -11.20
CA ASN A 266 16.23 0.53 -11.25
C ASN A 266 17.52 0.84 -12.02
N ILE A 267 17.45 1.83 -12.90
CA ILE A 267 18.56 2.32 -13.72
C ILE A 267 18.64 3.84 -13.58
N ASP A 268 19.81 4.36 -13.24
CA ASP A 268 20.10 5.79 -13.21
C ASP A 268 21.54 6.06 -13.71
N THR A 269 21.63 6.51 -14.95
CA THR A 269 22.93 6.85 -15.58
C THR A 269 23.31 8.32 -15.39
N GLY A 270 22.57 9.03 -14.53
CA GLY A 270 22.65 10.50 -14.41
C GLY A 270 21.79 11.21 -15.45
N ARG A 271 21.88 10.87 -16.73
CA ARG A 271 21.07 11.46 -17.80
C ARG A 271 19.78 10.68 -18.08
N PHE A 272 19.88 9.37 -18.13
CA PHE A 272 18.73 8.49 -18.38
C PHE A 272 18.36 7.76 -17.12
N VAL A 273 17.07 7.67 -16.85
CA VAL A 273 16.51 6.89 -15.75
C VAL A 273 15.53 5.88 -16.30
N ALA A 274 15.47 4.70 -15.70
CA ALA A 274 14.42 3.74 -15.97
C ALA A 274 14.13 2.94 -14.70
N ALA A 275 12.90 2.50 -14.56
CA ALA A 275 12.49 1.59 -13.48
C ALA A 275 11.45 0.62 -14.00
N ALA A 276 11.48 -0.60 -13.50
CA ALA A 276 10.44 -1.59 -13.77
C ALA A 276 10.25 -2.44 -12.52
N GLU A 277 9.02 -2.83 -12.26
CA GLU A 277 8.67 -3.68 -11.14
C GLU A 277 7.52 -4.59 -11.54
N HIS A 278 7.62 -5.84 -11.17
CA HIS A 278 6.56 -6.84 -11.32
C HIS A 278 6.28 -7.43 -9.94
N VAL A 279 5.02 -7.44 -9.55
CA VAL A 279 4.59 -7.98 -8.27
C VAL A 279 3.42 -8.94 -8.46
N GLU A 280 3.39 -9.96 -7.62
CA GLU A 280 2.31 -10.94 -7.56
C GLU A 280 1.90 -11.12 -6.10
N PHE A 281 0.61 -10.94 -5.80
CA PHE A 281 -0.01 -11.29 -4.53
C PHE A 281 -0.93 -12.48 -4.77
N ASP A 282 -0.67 -13.59 -4.06
CA ASP A 282 -1.48 -14.81 -4.13
C ASP A 282 -2.15 -15.02 -2.76
N PRO A 283 -3.47 -14.88 -2.67
CA PRO A 283 -4.23 -15.06 -1.43
C PRO A 283 -4.62 -16.53 -1.17
N GLY A 284 -4.05 -17.50 -1.90
CA GLY A 284 -4.39 -18.91 -1.75
C GLY A 284 -5.84 -19.22 -2.12
N ASP A 285 -6.54 -19.89 -1.21
CA ASP A 285 -7.95 -20.30 -1.42
C ASP A 285 -8.98 -19.26 -0.95
N ALA A 286 -8.54 -18.08 -0.49
CA ALA A 286 -9.42 -17.01 0.00
C ALA A 286 -10.32 -16.42 -1.10
N LEU A 287 -11.35 -15.67 -0.67
CA LEU A 287 -12.23 -14.90 -1.56
C LEU A 287 -11.46 -13.91 -2.46
N LEU A 288 -10.34 -13.40 -1.96
CA LEU A 288 -9.56 -12.37 -2.62
C LEU A 288 -9.02 -12.86 -3.98
N SER A 289 -8.93 -11.96 -4.93
CA SER A 289 -8.35 -12.25 -6.24
C SER A 289 -6.82 -12.33 -6.15
N LYS A 290 -6.22 -13.21 -6.95
CA LYS A 290 -4.79 -13.18 -7.18
C LYS A 290 -4.46 -11.94 -8.00
N ASN A 291 -3.50 -11.13 -7.54
CA ASN A 291 -3.16 -9.88 -8.19
C ASN A 291 -1.82 -10.00 -8.92
N ILE A 292 -1.79 -9.57 -10.16
CA ILE A 292 -0.57 -9.42 -10.97
C ILE A 292 -0.46 -7.95 -11.36
N ARG A 293 0.62 -7.30 -10.96
CA ARG A 293 0.83 -5.88 -11.11
C ARG A 293 2.22 -5.60 -11.66
N GLU A 294 2.31 -4.65 -12.59
CA GLU A 294 3.59 -4.32 -13.20
C GLU A 294 3.64 -2.87 -13.67
N TYR A 295 4.83 -2.33 -13.73
CA TYR A 295 5.10 -1.09 -14.45
C TYR A 295 6.47 -1.10 -15.09
N VAL A 296 6.60 -0.26 -16.13
CA VAL A 296 7.87 0.12 -16.76
C VAL A 296 7.89 1.62 -16.95
N MET A 297 8.95 2.28 -16.49
CA MET A 297 9.18 3.71 -16.63
C MET A 297 10.49 3.96 -17.36
N ALA A 298 10.51 5.00 -18.20
CA ALA A 298 11.71 5.56 -18.79
C ALA A 298 11.67 7.08 -18.72
N GLY A 299 12.82 7.70 -18.46
CA GLY A 299 12.91 9.15 -18.37
C GLY A 299 14.27 9.71 -18.75
N VAL A 300 14.31 11.03 -18.98
CA VAL A 300 15.52 11.76 -19.34
C VAL A 300 15.63 13.05 -18.54
N ARG A 301 16.83 13.33 -18.01
CA ARG A 301 17.16 14.58 -17.33
C ARG A 301 17.74 15.60 -18.32
N ALA A 302 17.24 16.83 -18.21
CA ALA A 302 17.67 18.00 -18.98
C ALA A 302 17.81 19.21 -18.03
N GLY A 303 19.01 19.45 -17.52
CA GLY A 303 19.24 20.39 -16.43
C GLY A 303 18.51 19.96 -15.17
N ASP A 304 17.74 20.87 -14.57
CA ASP A 304 16.97 20.63 -13.36
C ASP A 304 15.61 19.92 -13.62
N TRP A 305 15.34 19.56 -14.87
CA TRP A 305 14.12 18.90 -15.30
C TRP A 305 14.37 17.41 -15.57
N LEU A 306 13.39 16.59 -15.17
CA LEU A 306 13.28 15.19 -15.56
C LEU A 306 11.92 14.99 -16.22
N PHE A 307 11.91 14.43 -17.42
CA PHE A 307 10.71 14.04 -18.15
C PHE A 307 10.63 12.52 -18.18
N HIS A 308 9.45 11.96 -17.94
CA HIS A 308 9.27 10.50 -17.93
C HIS A 308 7.95 10.07 -18.54
N VAL A 309 7.93 8.83 -19.00
CA VAL A 309 6.73 8.10 -19.36
C VAL A 309 6.74 6.78 -18.59
N THR A 310 5.56 6.38 -18.12
CA THR A 310 5.37 5.12 -17.38
C THR A 310 4.16 4.41 -17.95
N ALA A 311 4.29 3.13 -18.24
CA ALA A 311 3.15 2.25 -18.50
C ALA A 311 3.01 1.33 -17.28
N SER A 312 1.84 1.30 -16.67
CA SER A 312 1.53 0.41 -15.55
C SER A 312 0.28 -0.40 -15.85
N LYS A 313 0.21 -1.57 -15.25
CA LYS A 313 -0.87 -2.53 -15.46
C LYS A 313 -1.28 -3.22 -14.18
N ALA A 314 -2.59 -3.34 -13.98
CA ALA A 314 -3.22 -4.17 -13.00
C ALA A 314 -4.01 -5.26 -13.71
N LYS A 315 -3.80 -6.52 -13.33
CA LYS A 315 -4.57 -7.65 -13.82
C LYS A 315 -4.80 -8.64 -12.69
N ASP A 316 -6.05 -8.82 -12.32
CA ASP A 316 -6.43 -9.78 -11.30
C ASP A 316 -6.98 -11.05 -11.94
N GLU A 317 -6.68 -12.18 -11.31
CA GLU A 317 -7.29 -13.45 -11.61
C GLU A 317 -8.45 -13.67 -10.64
N VAL A 318 -9.67 -13.86 -11.16
CA VAL A 318 -10.87 -14.05 -10.35
C VAL A 318 -10.76 -15.33 -9.53
N SER A 319 -11.09 -15.26 -8.24
CA SER A 319 -11.23 -16.46 -7.39
C SER A 319 -12.53 -17.23 -7.72
N HIS A 320 -12.58 -18.51 -7.37
CA HIS A 320 -13.69 -19.40 -7.66
C HIS A 320 -14.28 -20.03 -6.37
N PRO A 321 -14.86 -19.23 -5.47
CA PRO A 321 -15.40 -19.73 -4.21
C PRO A 321 -16.60 -20.67 -4.40
N GLU A 322 -17.25 -20.66 -5.57
CA GLU A 322 -18.37 -21.54 -5.93
C GLU A 322 -17.95 -22.97 -6.31
N THR A 323 -16.66 -23.24 -6.46
CA THR A 323 -16.15 -24.55 -6.90
C THR A 323 -16.66 -25.69 -6.01
N GLY A 324 -17.24 -26.71 -6.64
CA GLY A 324 -17.79 -27.89 -5.95
C GLY A 324 -19.29 -27.81 -5.64
N ILE A 325 -19.95 -26.68 -5.87
CA ILE A 325 -21.42 -26.60 -5.76
C ILE A 325 -22.06 -27.21 -7.00
N PRO A 326 -22.96 -28.23 -6.87
CA PRO A 326 -23.61 -28.84 -8.00
C PRO A 326 -24.57 -27.86 -8.68
N VAL A 327 -24.52 -27.80 -10.03
CA VAL A 327 -25.34 -26.90 -10.84
C VAL A 327 -26.78 -27.40 -10.94
N GLY A 328 -27.77 -26.50 -10.81
CA GLY A 328 -29.19 -26.78 -11.07
C GLY A 328 -29.91 -27.59 -10.01
N GLN A 329 -29.32 -27.84 -8.85
CA GLN A 329 -29.99 -28.56 -7.75
C GLN A 329 -31.03 -27.66 -7.09
N ALA A 330 -32.25 -28.15 -6.91
CA ALA A 330 -33.30 -27.44 -6.20
C ALA A 330 -33.01 -27.37 -4.68
N LEU A 331 -33.22 -26.19 -4.10
CA LEU A 331 -33.01 -25.91 -2.68
C LEU A 331 -34.27 -25.30 -2.05
N PRO A 332 -34.67 -25.75 -0.83
CA PRO A 332 -35.95 -25.34 -0.21
C PRO A 332 -36.09 -23.84 0.06
N VAL A 333 -35.01 -23.14 0.35
CA VAL A 333 -35.03 -21.72 0.83
C VAL A 333 -34.61 -20.76 -0.27
N VAL A 334 -33.59 -21.10 -1.05
CA VAL A 334 -32.99 -20.22 -2.04
C VAL A 334 -33.36 -20.57 -3.49
N GLY A 335 -34.26 -21.54 -3.67
CA GLY A 335 -34.76 -21.98 -4.98
C GLY A 335 -33.81 -22.96 -5.69
N SER A 336 -32.58 -22.60 -5.95
CA SER A 336 -31.61 -23.51 -6.57
C SER A 336 -30.16 -23.12 -6.24
N THR A 337 -29.22 -24.09 -6.40
CA THR A 337 -27.78 -23.86 -6.27
C THR A 337 -27.24 -22.83 -7.28
N ASN A 338 -27.91 -22.59 -8.40
CA ASN A 338 -27.50 -21.56 -9.36
C ASN A 338 -27.53 -20.15 -8.74
N VAL A 339 -28.44 -19.89 -7.79
CA VAL A 339 -28.48 -18.62 -7.07
C VAL A 339 -27.23 -18.46 -6.20
N LEU A 340 -26.83 -19.51 -5.49
CA LEU A 340 -25.62 -19.49 -4.65
C LEU A 340 -24.37 -19.29 -5.52
N ILE A 341 -24.25 -20.06 -6.61
CA ILE A 341 -23.14 -19.96 -7.58
C ILE A 341 -23.05 -18.53 -8.12
N GLY A 342 -24.16 -17.99 -8.62
CA GLY A 342 -24.18 -16.64 -9.17
C GLY A 342 -23.82 -15.56 -8.14
N THR A 343 -24.24 -15.71 -6.89
CA THR A 343 -23.87 -14.78 -5.81
C THR A 343 -22.38 -14.85 -5.50
N LEU A 344 -21.81 -16.06 -5.36
CA LEU A 344 -20.38 -16.24 -5.09
C LEU A 344 -19.53 -15.69 -6.23
N GLN A 345 -19.89 -15.95 -7.48
CA GLN A 345 -19.22 -15.41 -8.67
C GLN A 345 -19.30 -13.89 -8.72
N ALA A 346 -20.46 -13.30 -8.38
CA ALA A 346 -20.61 -11.84 -8.36
C ALA A 346 -19.73 -11.20 -7.28
N ILE A 347 -19.62 -11.82 -6.09
CA ILE A 347 -18.73 -11.35 -5.03
C ILE A 347 -17.27 -11.44 -5.49
N ALA A 348 -16.85 -12.59 -6.03
CA ALA A 348 -15.49 -12.77 -6.52
C ALA A 348 -15.14 -11.77 -7.65
N GLN A 349 -16.05 -11.57 -8.60
CA GLN A 349 -15.86 -10.63 -9.71
C GLN A 349 -15.76 -9.18 -9.22
N SER A 350 -16.45 -8.80 -8.15
CA SER A 350 -16.38 -7.45 -7.58
C SER A 350 -15.02 -7.09 -6.95
N GLN A 351 -14.16 -8.09 -6.73
CA GLN A 351 -12.79 -7.89 -6.20
C GLN A 351 -11.73 -7.77 -7.30
N VAL A 352 -12.13 -8.02 -8.56
CA VAL A 352 -11.17 -8.01 -9.69
C VAL A 352 -10.90 -6.59 -10.14
N VAL A 353 -9.63 -6.25 -10.22
CA VAL A 353 -9.17 -5.00 -10.83
C VAL A 353 -8.45 -5.32 -12.14
N GLU A 354 -8.93 -4.75 -13.24
CA GLU A 354 -8.27 -4.74 -14.53
C GLU A 354 -8.07 -3.28 -14.94
N ARG A 355 -6.83 -2.87 -15.15
CA ARG A 355 -6.50 -1.47 -15.46
C ARG A 355 -5.16 -1.36 -16.15
N ASP A 356 -5.12 -0.58 -17.23
CA ASP A 356 -3.90 -0.12 -17.89
C ASP A 356 -3.79 1.40 -17.71
N VAL A 357 -2.61 1.91 -17.35
CA VAL A 357 -2.38 3.35 -17.18
C VAL A 357 -1.13 3.78 -17.93
N LEU A 358 -1.25 4.86 -18.71
CA LEU A 358 -0.13 5.53 -19.34
C LEU A 358 0.08 6.89 -18.68
N THR A 359 1.19 7.02 -17.97
CA THR A 359 1.55 8.26 -17.25
C THR A 359 2.60 9.04 -18.02
N PHE A 360 2.37 10.34 -18.22
CA PHE A 360 3.36 11.31 -18.63
C PHE A 360 3.63 12.25 -17.48
N GLY A 361 4.89 12.37 -17.08
CA GLY A 361 5.24 13.22 -15.96
C GLY A 361 6.48 14.05 -16.20
N THR A 362 6.56 15.14 -15.45
CA THR A 362 7.75 15.95 -15.37
C THR A 362 8.03 16.36 -13.93
N ARG A 363 9.30 16.34 -13.57
CA ARG A 363 9.81 16.78 -12.27
C ARG A 363 10.79 17.93 -12.52
N TRP A 364 10.60 19.03 -11.81
CA TRP A 364 11.51 20.16 -11.77
C TRP A 364 12.12 20.28 -10.37
N ASP A 365 13.41 20.03 -10.25
CA ASP A 365 14.17 20.24 -9.03
C ASP A 365 14.46 21.73 -8.84
N VAL A 366 13.58 22.43 -8.12
CA VAL A 366 13.63 23.89 -7.93
C VAL A 366 14.82 24.29 -7.08
N THR A 367 15.12 23.48 -6.06
CA THR A 367 16.28 23.61 -5.20
C THR A 367 16.58 22.24 -4.56
N THR A 368 17.76 22.12 -3.93
CA THR A 368 18.08 20.92 -3.17
C THR A 368 17.00 20.65 -2.12
N GLY A 369 16.42 19.47 -2.15
CA GLY A 369 15.36 19.03 -1.24
C GLY A 369 13.95 19.44 -1.63
N THR A 370 13.73 20.19 -2.76
CA THR A 370 12.37 20.57 -3.19
C THR A 370 12.18 20.38 -4.69
N ALA A 371 11.12 19.68 -5.05
CA ALA A 371 10.72 19.47 -6.44
C ALA A 371 9.26 19.88 -6.68
N ILE A 372 8.97 20.40 -7.86
CA ILE A 372 7.62 20.57 -8.39
C ILE A 372 7.41 19.48 -9.44
N LYS A 373 6.28 18.80 -9.38
CA LYS A 373 5.96 17.70 -10.30
C LYS A 373 4.62 17.95 -10.96
N PHE A 374 4.53 17.61 -12.23
CA PHE A 374 3.30 17.60 -13.01
C PHE A 374 3.12 16.20 -13.58
N GLN A 375 1.90 15.70 -13.54
CA GLN A 375 1.58 14.36 -14.02
C GLN A 375 0.25 14.37 -14.76
N PHE A 376 0.20 13.61 -15.84
CA PHE A 376 -0.98 13.30 -16.60
C PHE A 376 -1.08 11.79 -16.71
N ASP A 377 -2.20 11.23 -16.28
CA ASP A 377 -2.50 9.80 -16.33
C ASP A 377 -3.66 9.58 -17.32
N ASP A 378 -3.46 8.70 -18.29
CA ASP A 378 -4.49 8.16 -19.19
C ASP A 378 -4.82 6.76 -18.70
N VAL A 379 -6.00 6.64 -18.10
CA VAL A 379 -6.44 5.43 -17.37
C VAL A 379 -7.47 4.70 -18.22
N ASP A 380 -7.24 3.42 -18.47
CA ASP A 380 -8.15 2.52 -19.18
C ASP A 380 -8.53 1.34 -18.27
N SER A 381 -9.80 1.26 -17.89
CA SER A 381 -10.40 0.20 -17.09
C SER A 381 -11.71 -0.24 -17.75
N PRO A 382 -12.22 -1.44 -17.47
CA PRO A 382 -13.57 -1.83 -17.89
C PRO A 382 -14.64 -0.88 -17.34
N ASP A 383 -15.64 -0.60 -18.15
CA ASP A 383 -16.81 0.15 -17.74
C ASP A 383 -17.56 -0.56 -16.61
N VAL A 384 -18.06 0.19 -15.64
CA VAL A 384 -18.88 -0.32 -14.55
C VAL A 384 -20.35 -0.12 -14.89
N VAL A 385 -21.07 -1.22 -15.09
CA VAL A 385 -22.51 -1.20 -15.38
C VAL A 385 -23.31 -1.23 -14.10
N LEU A 386 -24.02 -0.14 -13.79
CA LEU A 386 -24.94 0.00 -12.66
C LEU A 386 -26.39 -0.05 -13.14
N PRO A 387 -27.37 -0.32 -12.25
CA PRO A 387 -28.80 -0.24 -12.58
C PRO A 387 -29.25 1.16 -13.03
N THR A 388 -28.49 2.19 -12.66
CA THR A 388 -28.77 3.62 -12.95
C THR A 388 -28.07 4.13 -14.22
N GLY A 389 -27.11 3.39 -14.78
CA GLY A 389 -26.31 3.78 -15.94
C GLY A 389 -24.96 3.06 -16.00
N THR A 390 -24.17 3.39 -16.99
CA THR A 390 -22.79 2.89 -17.13
C THR A 390 -21.82 3.99 -16.73
N ILE A 391 -20.90 3.68 -15.83
CA ILE A 391 -19.76 4.54 -15.48
C ILE A 391 -18.61 4.17 -16.40
N SER A 392 -18.03 5.18 -17.07
CA SER A 392 -16.87 4.99 -17.94
C SER A 392 -15.67 4.50 -17.16
N GLY A 393 -14.99 3.50 -17.69
CA GLY A 393 -13.70 3.05 -17.18
C GLY A 393 -12.52 3.87 -17.70
N GLN A 394 -12.73 4.75 -18.69
CA GLN A 394 -11.70 5.63 -19.26
C GLN A 394 -11.68 6.97 -18.54
N GLN A 395 -10.53 7.38 -18.03
CA GLN A 395 -10.35 8.62 -17.29
C GLN A 395 -9.02 9.26 -17.64
N LYS A 396 -8.97 10.61 -17.64
CA LYS A 396 -7.74 11.36 -17.73
C LYS A 396 -7.58 12.21 -16.48
N VAL A 397 -6.43 12.06 -15.84
CA VAL A 397 -6.16 12.72 -14.56
C VAL A 397 -5.00 13.70 -14.74
N PHE A 398 -5.19 14.93 -14.29
CA PHE A 398 -4.14 15.95 -14.23
C PHE A 398 -3.81 16.22 -12.78
N SER A 399 -2.53 16.18 -12.43
CA SER A 399 -2.09 16.47 -11.08
C SER A 399 -0.81 17.29 -11.03
N VAL A 400 -0.66 18.04 -9.95
CA VAL A 400 0.53 18.84 -9.63
C VAL A 400 0.84 18.71 -8.16
N ALA A 401 2.12 18.63 -7.83
CA ALA A 401 2.57 18.59 -6.42
C ALA A 401 3.88 19.35 -6.23
N VAL A 402 4.00 19.95 -5.05
CA VAL A 402 5.26 20.45 -4.49
C VAL A 402 5.66 19.49 -3.38
N GLN A 403 6.85 18.91 -3.50
CA GLN A 403 7.36 17.90 -2.55
C GLN A 403 8.72 18.34 -2.04
N THR A 404 8.88 18.34 -0.73
CA THR A 404 10.10 18.80 -0.08
C THR A 404 10.53 17.91 1.08
N VAL A 405 11.84 17.88 1.33
CA VAL A 405 12.48 17.27 2.51
C VAL A 405 13.28 18.32 3.26
N PHE A 406 13.33 18.26 4.58
CA PHE A 406 14.00 19.25 5.44
C PHE A 406 14.52 18.62 6.73
#